data_3542c10a83f1513c3284f34b811a350d
#
_entry.id   3542c10a83f1513c3284f34b811a350d
#
_cell.length_a   1.000
_cell.length_b   1.000
_cell.length_c   1.000
_cell.angle_alpha   90.00
_cell.angle_beta   90.00
_cell.angle_gamma   90.00
#
_symmetry.space_group_name_H-M   'P 1'
#
loop_
_entity.id
_entity.type
_entity.pdbx_description
1 polymer ?
#
loop_
_entity_poly.entity_id
_entity_poly.type
_entity_poly.pdbx_seq_one_letter_code
_entity_poly.pdbx_strand_id
1 'polypeptide(L)'
;MSNNVFTEKQIKVLKSANARWNILFGATRSGKTHVSYFLAPLRIREHWDHNILFSGKTLNTLDRNVFDPMRRIFGDEYVSPIVDKKKINLFGKWCYCVGANDDRAITKIQGLGLGYAYCDELTTFPENFFNMLKSRLDLANSRCDATCNPESPSHFVKKHIDNKSINCYNEHFTIYDNTFLSKEFVTSLENEYRGTIYFDKWILGNWVKAEGLVYPLFRRERHFLKPKEFSQRYGVHRIRHLIIGGDGATTNDSTALVPLAIMDNGQAVRLEMFYHNPKENGQLSNEQLVPYIKTYLQELERKYRILESGANVYMPIDCAAADLIITLSFNLPAYYNVCKFSKKDILQTTDVVNNALGRNAVCILDFGGYYNYIKGHFVQADDQLVVDLESMIWDESNPRVYDDSVPNDCADAFRYALNYYYLNPENLWETPEASGFYHAQNEVIS
;
A
#
# COMPACT_ATOMS: atom_id res chain seq x y z
N MET A 1 38.15 12.27 -14.17
CA MET A 1 36.69 12.03 -13.96
C MET A 1 36.09 11.80 -15.32
N SER A 2 35.56 10.61 -15.60
CA SER A 2 34.91 10.32 -16.89
C SER A 2 33.68 11.21 -17.02
N ASN A 3 33.61 12.03 -18.06
CA ASN A 3 32.43 12.82 -18.44
C ASN A 3 31.31 11.88 -18.93
N ASN A 4 30.82 10.99 -18.08
CA ASN A 4 29.68 10.15 -18.44
C ASN A 4 28.41 11.00 -18.38
N VAL A 5 27.82 11.27 -19.55
CA VAL A 5 26.52 11.98 -19.68
C VAL A 5 25.36 11.09 -19.20
N PHE A 6 25.55 9.78 -19.11
CA PHE A 6 24.55 8.78 -18.76
C PHE A 6 25.02 7.86 -17.63
N THR A 7 24.09 7.42 -16.81
CA THR A 7 24.29 6.32 -15.87
C THR A 7 24.32 4.98 -16.60
N GLU A 8 24.86 3.93 -15.97
CA GLU A 8 24.90 2.57 -16.56
C GLU A 8 23.50 2.08 -16.95
N LYS A 9 22.50 2.36 -16.09
CA LYS A 9 21.09 1.99 -16.35
C LYS A 9 20.52 2.72 -17.57
N GLN A 10 20.81 4.01 -17.72
CA GLN A 10 20.40 4.78 -18.90
C GLN A 10 21.06 4.26 -20.18
N ILE A 11 22.34 3.87 -20.13
CA ILE A 11 23.05 3.22 -21.26
C ILE A 11 22.38 1.89 -21.61
N LYS A 12 21.99 1.10 -20.60
CA LYS A 12 21.23 -0.15 -20.83
C LYS A 12 19.92 0.14 -21.56
N VAL A 13 19.16 1.13 -21.12
CA VAL A 13 17.90 1.53 -21.79
C VAL A 13 18.13 1.92 -23.25
N LEU A 14 19.11 2.78 -23.53
CA LEU A 14 19.42 3.23 -24.91
C LEU A 14 19.73 2.04 -25.83
N LYS A 15 20.34 0.96 -25.31
CA LYS A 15 20.67 -0.26 -26.07
C LYS A 15 19.51 -1.24 -26.21
N SER A 16 18.62 -1.32 -25.21
CA SER A 16 17.67 -2.44 -25.04
C SER A 16 16.21 -2.07 -25.27
N ALA A 17 15.84 -0.78 -25.22
CA ALA A 17 14.47 -0.31 -25.37
C ALA A 17 14.00 -0.39 -26.83
N ASN A 18 13.82 -1.60 -27.37
CA ASN A 18 13.49 -1.86 -28.77
C ASN A 18 12.16 -2.62 -28.94
N ALA A 19 11.36 -2.74 -27.90
CA ALA A 19 10.04 -3.36 -27.94
C ALA A 19 8.99 -2.42 -28.54
N ARG A 20 7.79 -2.94 -28.81
CA ARG A 20 6.62 -2.14 -29.17
C ARG A 20 6.25 -1.14 -28.07
N TRP A 21 6.34 -1.57 -26.81
CA TRP A 21 6.17 -0.76 -25.62
C TRP A 21 7.48 -0.73 -24.84
N ASN A 22 7.97 0.45 -24.52
CA ASN A 22 9.16 0.62 -23.68
C ASN A 22 8.77 1.52 -22.51
N ILE A 23 8.57 0.92 -21.34
CA ILE A 23 8.03 1.61 -20.16
C ILE A 23 9.12 1.72 -19.10
N LEU A 24 9.55 2.95 -18.82
CA LEU A 24 10.51 3.26 -17.77
C LEU A 24 9.73 3.70 -16.53
N PHE A 25 9.74 2.89 -15.50
CA PHE A 25 9.00 3.18 -14.26
C PHE A 25 9.93 3.25 -13.05
N GLY A 26 9.51 3.92 -11.98
CA GLY A 26 10.27 3.96 -10.75
C GLY A 26 10.24 5.32 -10.04
N ALA A 27 11.24 5.51 -9.17
CA ALA A 27 11.36 6.66 -8.27
C ALA A 27 11.35 8.02 -8.99
N THR A 28 10.92 9.06 -8.31
CA THR A 28 11.09 10.44 -8.77
C THR A 28 12.57 10.79 -8.86
N ARG A 29 12.95 11.70 -9.78
CA ARG A 29 14.34 12.14 -10.00
C ARG A 29 15.35 11.02 -10.30
N SER A 30 14.90 9.82 -10.65
CA SER A 30 15.77 8.67 -10.95
C SER A 30 16.42 8.70 -12.34
N GLY A 31 16.12 9.70 -13.17
CA GLY A 31 16.70 9.86 -14.50
C GLY A 31 15.96 9.21 -15.65
N LYS A 32 14.73 8.68 -15.43
CA LYS A 32 13.87 8.07 -16.47
C LYS A 32 13.61 9.02 -17.65
N THR A 33 13.07 10.20 -17.36
CA THR A 33 12.71 11.18 -18.39
C THR A 33 13.95 11.72 -19.10
N HIS A 34 15.08 11.81 -18.41
CA HIS A 34 16.33 12.27 -19.04
C HIS A 34 16.78 11.36 -20.19
N VAL A 35 16.75 10.02 -20.01
CA VAL A 35 17.14 9.11 -21.11
C VAL A 35 16.14 9.15 -22.27
N SER A 36 14.87 9.45 -21.99
CA SER A 36 13.83 9.59 -23.03
C SER A 36 14.10 10.76 -23.98
N TYR A 37 14.73 11.83 -23.53
CA TYR A 37 15.13 12.94 -24.39
C TYR A 37 16.07 12.51 -25.52
N PHE A 38 16.89 11.52 -25.29
CA PHE A 38 17.84 10.99 -26.28
C PHE A 38 17.26 9.83 -27.10
N LEU A 39 16.25 9.12 -26.59
CA LEU A 39 15.50 8.14 -27.37
C LEU A 39 14.61 8.84 -28.40
N ALA A 40 13.98 9.96 -28.05
CA ALA A 40 13.01 10.65 -28.91
C ALA A 40 13.56 11.02 -30.31
N PRO A 41 14.77 11.62 -30.47
CA PRO A 41 15.31 11.89 -31.79
C PRO A 41 15.53 10.63 -32.63
N LEU A 42 15.95 9.53 -32.01
CA LEU A 42 16.13 8.25 -32.71
C LEU A 42 14.80 7.72 -33.21
N ARG A 43 13.74 7.78 -32.37
CA ARG A 43 12.39 7.36 -32.75
C ARG A 43 11.77 8.23 -33.81
N ILE A 44 11.99 9.55 -33.76
CA ILE A 44 11.53 10.47 -34.78
C ILE A 44 12.15 10.13 -36.15
N ARG A 45 13.44 9.81 -36.15
CA ARG A 45 14.14 9.37 -37.38
C ARG A 45 13.63 8.03 -37.90
N GLU A 46 13.38 7.06 -37.02
CA GLU A 46 12.84 5.73 -37.36
C GLU A 46 11.43 5.82 -38.00
N HIS A 47 10.63 6.80 -37.56
CA HIS A 47 9.22 6.94 -37.94
C HIS A 47 8.96 8.25 -38.73
N TRP A 48 9.95 8.75 -39.47
CA TRP A 48 9.90 10.04 -40.13
C TRP A 48 8.66 10.23 -41.04
N ASP A 49 8.25 9.20 -41.76
CA ASP A 49 7.12 9.28 -42.71
C ASP A 49 5.75 9.07 -42.02
N HIS A 50 5.72 8.88 -40.74
CA HIS A 50 4.50 8.60 -39.97
C HIS A 50 4.14 9.73 -39.01
N ASN A 51 2.90 9.72 -38.51
CA ASN A 51 2.51 10.61 -37.43
C ASN A 51 3.19 10.22 -36.12
N ILE A 52 3.62 11.22 -35.38
CA ILE A 52 4.29 11.12 -34.10
C ILE A 52 3.50 11.89 -33.06
N LEU A 53 3.27 11.27 -31.90
CA LEU A 53 2.53 11.84 -30.78
C LEU A 53 3.44 11.99 -29.55
N PHE A 54 3.39 13.16 -28.93
CA PHE A 54 3.88 13.39 -27.59
C PHE A 54 2.69 13.68 -26.68
N SER A 55 2.56 12.94 -25.58
CA SER A 55 1.45 13.08 -24.64
C SER A 55 1.94 13.17 -23.21
N GLY A 56 1.29 14.02 -22.42
CA GLY A 56 1.49 14.16 -20.97
C GLY A 56 0.15 14.43 -20.30
N LYS A 57 0.09 14.53 -18.98
CA LYS A 57 -1.15 14.85 -18.27
C LYS A 57 -1.81 16.12 -18.81
N THR A 58 -1.03 17.17 -19.00
CA THR A 58 -1.46 18.41 -19.67
C THR A 58 -0.39 18.88 -20.67
N LEU A 59 -0.74 19.76 -21.61
CA LEU A 59 0.26 20.35 -22.49
C LEU A 59 1.31 21.16 -21.73
N ASN A 60 0.91 21.87 -20.67
CA ASN A 60 1.83 22.64 -19.86
C ASN A 60 2.83 21.77 -19.10
N THR A 61 2.38 20.62 -18.54
CA THR A 61 3.29 19.68 -17.89
C THR A 61 4.22 19.02 -18.91
N LEU A 62 3.72 18.67 -20.09
CA LEU A 62 4.52 18.10 -21.17
C LEU A 62 5.61 19.07 -21.64
N ASP A 63 5.26 20.34 -21.84
CA ASP A 63 6.23 21.37 -22.23
C ASP A 63 7.31 21.54 -21.14
N ARG A 64 6.90 21.75 -19.89
CA ARG A 64 7.81 21.95 -18.77
C ARG A 64 8.72 20.73 -18.47
N ASN A 65 8.16 19.51 -18.55
CA ASN A 65 8.89 18.31 -18.14
C ASN A 65 9.71 17.68 -19.27
N VAL A 66 9.31 17.91 -20.53
CA VAL A 66 9.91 17.24 -21.68
C VAL A 66 10.57 18.26 -22.63
N PHE A 67 9.81 19.21 -23.16
CA PHE A 67 10.34 20.08 -24.22
C PHE A 67 11.27 21.16 -23.72
N ASP A 68 11.01 21.79 -22.56
CA ASP A 68 11.94 22.75 -21.97
C ASP A 68 13.33 22.16 -21.67
N PRO A 69 13.43 20.98 -21.03
CA PRO A 69 14.71 20.30 -20.89
C PRO A 69 15.35 19.92 -22.22
N MET A 70 14.56 19.46 -23.20
CA MET A 70 15.11 19.16 -24.53
C MET A 70 15.63 20.41 -25.24
N ARG A 71 14.96 21.57 -25.13
CA ARG A 71 15.47 22.86 -25.65
C ARG A 71 16.81 23.24 -25.03
N ARG A 72 16.95 23.05 -23.73
CA ARG A 72 18.24 23.33 -23.05
C ARG A 72 19.38 22.41 -23.48
N ILE A 73 19.06 21.16 -23.88
CA ILE A 73 20.05 20.16 -24.29
C ILE A 73 20.41 20.34 -25.78
N PHE A 74 19.43 20.50 -26.65
CA PHE A 74 19.62 20.44 -28.10
C PHE A 74 19.57 21.80 -28.79
N GLY A 75 18.98 22.83 -28.16
CA GLY A 75 18.79 24.16 -28.73
C GLY A 75 17.38 24.37 -29.30
N ASP A 76 16.98 25.65 -29.36
CA ASP A 76 15.65 26.07 -29.84
C ASP A 76 15.44 25.78 -31.35
N GLU A 77 16.53 25.70 -32.11
CA GLU A 77 16.51 25.32 -33.51
C GLU A 77 16.06 23.89 -33.77
N TYR A 78 16.24 22.98 -32.80
CA TYR A 78 15.82 21.57 -32.87
C TYR A 78 14.51 21.30 -32.15
N VAL A 79 14.12 22.13 -31.18
CA VAL A 79 12.93 21.94 -30.35
C VAL A 79 12.12 23.24 -30.29
N SER A 80 11.14 23.41 -31.19
CA SER A 80 10.34 24.63 -31.24
C SER A 80 9.39 24.76 -30.03
N PRO A 81 8.80 25.94 -29.80
CA PRO A 81 7.61 26.04 -28.96
C PRO A 81 6.42 25.25 -29.54
N ILE A 82 5.45 24.91 -28.66
CA ILE A 82 4.16 24.33 -29.10
C ILE A 82 3.37 25.45 -29.84
N VAL A 83 2.91 25.14 -31.05
CA VAL A 83 2.12 26.06 -31.85
C VAL A 83 0.60 25.81 -31.75
N ASP A 84 -0.23 26.72 -32.27
CA ASP A 84 -1.69 26.78 -32.13
C ASP A 84 -2.46 25.49 -32.45
N LYS A 85 -1.98 24.68 -33.37
CA LYS A 85 -2.61 23.37 -33.67
C LYS A 85 -2.17 22.24 -32.77
N LYS A 86 -1.60 22.57 -31.61
CA LYS A 86 -1.04 21.60 -30.62
C LYS A 86 -0.01 20.68 -31.28
N LYS A 87 0.89 21.28 -32.05
CA LYS A 87 2.04 20.62 -32.68
C LYS A 87 3.33 21.28 -32.23
N ILE A 88 4.40 20.50 -32.29
CA ILE A 88 5.76 20.95 -32.04
C ILE A 88 6.67 20.47 -33.16
N ASN A 89 7.63 21.28 -33.56
CA ASN A 89 8.68 20.83 -34.45
C ASN A 89 9.84 20.29 -33.63
N LEU A 90 10.13 19.00 -33.80
CA LEU A 90 11.25 18.34 -33.17
C LEU A 90 12.19 17.81 -34.25
N PHE A 91 13.42 18.32 -34.26
CA PHE A 91 14.46 17.91 -35.20
C PHE A 91 14.02 17.98 -36.66
N GLY A 92 13.19 18.98 -37.02
CA GLY A 92 12.63 19.17 -38.35
C GLY A 92 11.30 18.46 -38.63
N LYS A 93 10.84 17.59 -37.72
CA LYS A 93 9.56 16.86 -37.85
C LYS A 93 8.45 17.49 -37.03
N TRP A 94 7.29 17.73 -37.64
CA TRP A 94 6.09 18.15 -36.94
C TRP A 94 5.43 16.97 -36.20
N CYS A 95 5.35 17.07 -34.87
CA CYS A 95 4.77 16.08 -33.98
C CYS A 95 3.51 16.62 -33.32
N TYR A 96 2.51 15.75 -33.07
CA TYR A 96 1.30 16.10 -32.33
C TYR A 96 1.58 16.15 -30.84
N CYS A 97 0.95 17.10 -30.14
CA CYS A 97 1.01 17.22 -28.66
C CYS A 97 -0.39 17.12 -28.09
N VAL A 98 -0.59 16.22 -27.12
CA VAL A 98 -1.89 15.99 -26.49
C VAL A 98 -1.76 15.94 -24.97
N GLY A 99 -2.59 16.73 -24.26
CA GLY A 99 -2.81 16.55 -22.83
C GLY A 99 -3.90 15.50 -22.61
N ALA A 100 -3.58 14.45 -21.87
CA ALA A 100 -4.44 13.31 -21.58
C ALA A 100 -4.94 13.37 -20.13
N ASN A 101 -5.65 14.45 -19.77
CA ASN A 101 -6.13 14.69 -18.41
C ASN A 101 -7.54 14.13 -18.13
N ASP A 102 -8.31 13.85 -19.19
CA ASP A 102 -9.67 13.33 -19.12
C ASP A 102 -10.02 12.51 -20.38
N ASP A 103 -11.17 11.83 -20.37
CA ASP A 103 -11.63 10.98 -21.48
C ASP A 103 -11.90 11.78 -22.77
N ARG A 104 -12.12 13.10 -22.71
CA ARG A 104 -12.28 13.95 -23.92
C ARG A 104 -10.99 14.00 -24.73
N ALA A 105 -9.84 13.68 -24.13
CA ALA A 105 -8.58 13.59 -24.87
C ALA A 105 -8.57 12.47 -25.92
N ILE A 106 -9.43 11.46 -25.79
CA ILE A 106 -9.58 10.34 -26.74
C ILE A 106 -9.90 10.87 -28.15
N THR A 107 -10.79 11.85 -28.26
CA THR A 107 -11.19 12.43 -29.55
C THR A 107 -10.04 13.10 -30.28
N LYS A 108 -8.98 13.54 -29.56
CA LYS A 108 -7.81 14.21 -30.15
C LYS A 108 -6.86 13.25 -30.87
N ILE A 109 -6.91 11.96 -30.50
CA ILE A 109 -6.08 10.90 -31.13
C ILE A 109 -6.90 9.94 -31.99
N GLN A 110 -8.23 10.05 -31.94
CA GLN A 110 -9.12 9.24 -32.75
C GLN A 110 -8.86 9.52 -34.25
N GLY A 111 -8.64 8.46 -35.01
CA GLY A 111 -8.32 8.56 -36.44
C GLY A 111 -6.85 8.84 -36.80
N LEU A 112 -5.97 9.04 -35.79
CA LEU A 112 -4.53 9.14 -36.02
C LEU A 112 -3.90 7.76 -36.11
N GLY A 113 -3.34 7.38 -37.27
CA GLY A 113 -2.38 6.26 -37.32
C GLY A 113 -1.00 6.74 -36.88
N LEU A 114 -0.41 6.09 -35.89
CA LEU A 114 0.83 6.52 -35.23
C LEU A 114 1.98 5.54 -35.51
N GLY A 115 3.10 6.05 -35.99
CA GLY A 115 4.36 5.31 -36.01
C GLY A 115 5.04 5.32 -34.65
N TYR A 116 5.00 6.47 -33.96
CA TYR A 116 5.62 6.61 -32.65
C TYR A 116 4.75 7.44 -31.69
N ALA A 117 4.73 7.02 -30.43
CA ALA A 117 4.17 7.81 -29.35
C ALA A 117 5.16 7.89 -28.17
N TYR A 118 5.24 9.07 -27.55
CA TYR A 118 5.88 9.27 -26.26
C TYR A 118 4.84 9.67 -25.23
N CYS A 119 4.84 9.02 -24.06
CA CYS A 119 3.92 9.29 -22.97
C CYS A 119 4.68 9.65 -21.69
N ASP A 120 4.59 10.91 -21.26
CA ASP A 120 5.17 11.35 -19.98
C ASP A 120 4.16 11.16 -18.84
N GLU A 121 4.61 10.53 -17.74
CA GLU A 121 3.77 10.19 -16.59
C GLU A 121 2.53 9.35 -16.96
N LEU A 122 2.74 8.25 -17.69
CA LEU A 122 1.69 7.38 -18.23
C LEU A 122 0.65 6.91 -17.20
N THR A 123 1.03 6.72 -15.92
CA THR A 123 0.10 6.36 -14.86
C THR A 123 -0.94 7.43 -14.53
N THR A 124 -0.73 8.66 -14.97
CA THR A 124 -1.70 9.76 -14.78
C THR A 124 -2.76 9.86 -15.87
N PHE A 125 -2.69 9.00 -16.89
CA PHE A 125 -3.63 9.02 -18.01
C PHE A 125 -4.88 8.21 -17.68
N PRO A 126 -6.07 8.60 -18.23
CA PRO A 126 -7.24 7.74 -18.20
C PRO A 126 -6.99 6.41 -18.93
N GLU A 127 -7.48 5.32 -18.37
CA GLU A 127 -7.34 3.99 -18.99
C GLU A 127 -7.96 3.93 -20.39
N ASN A 128 -9.08 4.62 -20.60
CA ASN A 128 -9.72 4.73 -21.91
C ASN A 128 -8.84 5.40 -22.96
N PHE A 129 -8.08 6.45 -22.58
CA PHE A 129 -7.10 7.07 -23.47
C PHE A 129 -5.97 6.09 -23.82
N PHE A 130 -5.46 5.34 -22.84
CA PHE A 130 -4.45 4.32 -23.08
C PHE A 130 -4.95 3.21 -24.00
N ASN A 131 -6.20 2.77 -23.85
CA ASN A 131 -6.81 1.78 -24.72
C ASN A 131 -6.99 2.31 -26.15
N MET A 132 -7.36 3.58 -26.33
CA MET A 132 -7.39 4.21 -27.64
C MET A 132 -5.98 4.27 -28.25
N LEU A 133 -4.95 4.68 -27.48
CA LEU A 133 -3.57 4.75 -27.96
C LEU A 133 -3.07 3.38 -28.48
N LYS A 134 -3.41 2.28 -27.80
CA LYS A 134 -3.08 0.92 -28.27
C LYS A 134 -3.59 0.66 -29.69
N SER A 135 -4.80 1.14 -30.01
CA SER A 135 -5.40 0.97 -31.33
C SER A 135 -4.86 1.94 -32.38
N ARG A 136 -4.16 3.00 -31.95
CA ARG A 136 -3.57 3.99 -32.86
C ARG A 136 -2.14 3.67 -33.27
N LEU A 137 -1.47 2.80 -32.56
CA LEU A 137 -0.18 2.23 -32.93
C LEU A 137 -0.43 1.08 -33.92
N ASP A 138 -0.88 1.40 -35.13
CA ASP A 138 -1.46 0.47 -36.08
C ASP A 138 -0.50 -0.01 -37.19
N LEU A 139 0.75 0.44 -37.15
CA LEU A 139 1.79 -0.02 -38.04
C LEU A 139 2.60 -1.17 -37.43
N ALA A 140 3.14 -2.08 -38.23
CA ALA A 140 3.89 -3.24 -37.76
C ALA A 140 5.11 -2.86 -36.91
N ASN A 141 5.74 -1.71 -37.19
CA ASN A 141 6.90 -1.16 -36.48
C ASN A 141 6.56 -0.05 -35.50
N SER A 142 5.27 0.22 -35.24
CA SER A 142 4.87 1.26 -34.28
C SER A 142 5.45 1.02 -32.91
N ARG A 143 5.89 2.10 -32.24
CA ARG A 143 6.47 2.05 -30.91
C ARG A 143 5.87 3.10 -29.98
N CYS A 144 5.85 2.76 -28.69
CA CYS A 144 5.53 3.70 -27.63
C CYS A 144 6.62 3.65 -26.57
N ASP A 145 7.26 4.77 -26.31
CA ASP A 145 8.14 4.97 -25.16
C ASP A 145 7.37 5.73 -24.08
N ALA A 146 7.43 5.30 -22.84
CA ALA A 146 6.70 5.93 -21.75
C ALA A 146 7.54 5.99 -20.46
N THR A 147 7.31 7.07 -19.70
CA THR A 147 7.81 7.19 -18.34
C THR A 147 6.64 7.19 -17.37
N CYS A 148 6.82 6.63 -16.17
CA CYS A 148 5.83 6.76 -15.10
C CYS A 148 6.45 6.59 -13.71
N ASN A 149 5.79 7.19 -12.73
CA ASN A 149 5.97 6.81 -11.34
C ASN A 149 4.95 5.72 -11.01
N PRO A 150 5.33 4.67 -10.28
CA PRO A 150 4.41 3.62 -9.90
C PRO A 150 3.23 4.13 -9.07
N GLU A 151 2.07 3.55 -9.32
CA GLU A 151 0.84 3.71 -8.56
C GLU A 151 0.47 2.38 -7.88
N SER A 152 -0.80 2.03 -7.79
CA SER A 152 -1.25 0.74 -7.24
C SER A 152 -0.75 -0.46 -8.06
N PRO A 153 -0.43 -1.61 -7.46
CA PRO A 153 -0.18 -2.87 -8.16
C PRO A 153 -1.33 -3.31 -9.08
N SER A 154 -2.56 -2.87 -8.80
CA SER A 154 -3.74 -3.14 -9.63
C SER A 154 -3.90 -2.21 -10.84
N HIS A 155 -3.06 -1.18 -10.95
CA HIS A 155 -3.14 -0.16 -12.01
C HIS A 155 -2.97 -0.78 -13.42
N PHE A 156 -3.72 -0.27 -14.41
CA PHE A 156 -3.72 -0.83 -15.78
C PHE A 156 -2.33 -0.83 -16.44
N VAL A 157 -1.47 0.13 -16.14
CA VAL A 157 -0.07 0.16 -16.63
C VAL A 157 0.72 -1.00 -16.07
N LYS A 158 0.56 -1.32 -14.77
CA LYS A 158 1.23 -2.48 -14.14
C LYS A 158 0.75 -3.80 -14.76
N LYS A 159 -0.57 -3.96 -14.93
CA LYS A 159 -1.15 -5.10 -15.63
C LYS A 159 -0.60 -5.25 -17.06
N HIS A 160 -0.41 -4.12 -17.76
CA HIS A 160 0.18 -4.12 -19.11
C HIS A 160 1.64 -4.57 -19.10
N ILE A 161 2.45 -4.09 -18.15
CA ILE A 161 3.86 -4.48 -17.97
C ILE A 161 3.99 -5.98 -17.65
N ASP A 162 3.12 -6.50 -16.78
CA ASP A 162 3.19 -7.89 -16.30
C ASP A 162 2.68 -8.90 -17.31
N ASN A 163 1.92 -8.46 -18.32
CA ASN A 163 1.37 -9.34 -19.36
C ASN A 163 2.45 -9.82 -20.31
N LYS A 164 2.90 -11.06 -20.14
CA LYS A 164 3.96 -11.69 -20.94
C LYS A 164 3.60 -11.88 -22.42
N SER A 165 2.32 -11.76 -22.80
CA SER A 165 1.89 -11.83 -24.20
C SER A 165 2.12 -10.51 -24.95
N ILE A 166 2.47 -9.44 -24.28
CA ILE A 166 2.70 -8.12 -24.87
C ILE A 166 4.20 -7.92 -25.09
N ASN A 167 4.58 -7.48 -26.28
CA ASN A 167 5.95 -7.07 -26.56
C ASN A 167 6.27 -5.74 -25.84
N CYS A 168 6.68 -5.89 -24.56
CA CYS A 168 6.96 -4.80 -23.65
C CYS A 168 8.34 -4.95 -23.01
N TYR A 169 9.24 -4.00 -23.32
CA TYR A 169 10.44 -3.77 -22.52
C TYR A 169 10.08 -2.86 -21.36
N ASN A 170 10.52 -3.18 -20.17
CA ASN A 170 10.36 -2.32 -19.02
C ASN A 170 11.65 -2.27 -18.20
N GLU A 171 11.93 -1.10 -17.64
CA GLU A 171 13.09 -0.90 -16.76
C GLU A 171 12.65 -0.17 -15.50
N HIS A 172 13.00 -0.75 -14.36
CA HIS A 172 12.72 -0.19 -13.05
C HIS A 172 13.86 0.73 -12.60
N PHE A 173 13.53 1.93 -12.14
CA PHE A 173 14.48 2.92 -11.64
C PHE A 173 14.23 3.25 -10.18
N THR A 174 15.28 3.17 -9.38
CA THR A 174 15.34 3.70 -8.01
C THR A 174 16.00 5.08 -7.99
N ILE A 175 15.90 5.83 -6.89
CA ILE A 175 16.62 7.11 -6.76
C ILE A 175 18.15 6.91 -6.86
N TYR A 176 18.65 5.75 -6.44
CA TYR A 176 20.09 5.42 -6.43
C TYR A 176 20.67 5.22 -7.84
N ASP A 177 19.82 4.98 -8.83
CA ASP A 177 20.26 4.84 -10.23
C ASP A 177 20.67 6.18 -10.85
N ASN A 178 20.31 7.30 -10.21
CA ASN A 178 20.74 8.63 -10.62
C ASN A 178 21.99 9.07 -9.84
N THR A 179 23.16 8.72 -10.34
CA THR A 179 24.45 9.04 -9.74
C THR A 179 24.82 10.52 -9.80
N PHE A 180 24.00 11.38 -10.45
CA PHE A 180 24.18 12.82 -10.51
C PHE A 180 23.55 13.58 -9.35
N LEU A 181 22.73 12.91 -8.52
CA LEU A 181 22.17 13.50 -7.30
C LEU A 181 23.24 13.59 -6.22
N SER A 182 23.21 14.66 -5.43
CA SER A 182 24.09 14.75 -4.27
C SER A 182 23.70 13.74 -3.20
N LYS A 183 24.70 13.22 -2.48
CA LYS A 183 24.44 12.25 -1.40
C LYS A 183 23.60 12.86 -0.28
N GLU A 184 23.83 14.13 0.02
CA GLU A 184 23.10 14.88 1.04
C GLU A 184 21.60 14.95 0.69
N PHE A 185 21.25 15.21 -0.58
CA PHE A 185 19.88 15.23 -1.04
C PHE A 185 19.21 13.86 -0.92
N VAL A 186 19.90 12.80 -1.35
CA VAL A 186 19.36 11.42 -1.25
C VAL A 186 19.13 11.03 0.21
N THR A 187 20.14 11.30 1.08
CA THR A 187 20.03 11.01 2.52
C THR A 187 18.91 11.81 3.19
N SER A 188 18.70 13.07 2.80
CA SER A 188 17.59 13.89 3.33
C SER A 188 16.24 13.27 2.99
N LEU A 189 16.02 12.91 1.72
CA LEU A 189 14.77 12.24 1.29
C LEU A 189 14.57 10.87 1.95
N GLU A 190 15.65 10.09 2.11
CA GLU A 190 15.58 8.82 2.84
C GLU A 190 15.10 9.02 4.28
N ASN A 191 15.65 10.02 4.97
CA ASN A 191 15.27 10.30 6.35
C ASN A 191 13.83 10.81 6.47
N GLU A 192 13.36 11.63 5.51
CA GLU A 192 11.99 12.15 5.48
C GLU A 192 10.97 11.04 5.23
N TYR A 193 11.27 10.05 4.37
CA TYR A 193 10.32 9.02 3.97
C TYR A 193 10.54 7.67 4.65
N ARG A 194 11.62 7.49 5.40
CA ARG A 194 11.93 6.22 6.08
C ARG A 194 10.79 5.73 6.96
N GLY A 195 10.38 4.48 6.75
CA GLY A 195 9.27 3.87 7.48
C GLY A 195 7.88 4.27 6.98
N THR A 196 7.80 5.02 5.87
CA THR A 196 6.53 5.35 5.21
C THR A 196 6.42 4.62 3.88
N ILE A 197 5.19 4.49 3.35
CA ILE A 197 4.95 3.95 2.01
C ILE A 197 5.60 4.80 0.92
N TYR A 198 5.82 6.08 1.19
CA TYR A 198 6.48 7.00 0.26
C TYR A 198 7.95 6.65 0.03
N PHE A 199 8.59 5.97 0.99
CA PHE A 199 9.93 5.42 0.78
C PHE A 199 9.91 4.39 -0.35
N ASP A 200 8.97 3.44 -0.31
CA ASP A 200 8.80 2.44 -1.36
C ASP A 200 8.43 3.09 -2.70
N LYS A 201 7.51 4.06 -2.70
CA LYS A 201 7.03 4.71 -3.94
C LYS A 201 8.06 5.66 -4.55
N TRP A 202 8.64 6.56 -3.74
CA TRP A 202 9.43 7.69 -4.25
C TRP A 202 10.94 7.49 -4.18
N ILE A 203 11.44 6.60 -3.30
CA ILE A 203 12.86 6.25 -3.20
C ILE A 203 13.14 4.97 -3.98
N LEU A 204 12.41 3.89 -3.69
CA LEU A 204 12.61 2.61 -4.33
C LEU A 204 11.88 2.48 -5.68
N GLY A 205 10.84 3.27 -5.92
CA GLY A 205 10.09 3.22 -7.18
C GLY A 205 9.25 1.96 -7.35
N ASN A 206 8.75 1.42 -6.27
CA ASN A 206 7.95 0.21 -6.25
C ASN A 206 6.47 0.51 -6.55
N TRP A 207 5.77 -0.45 -7.18
CA TRP A 207 4.31 -0.44 -7.29
C TRP A 207 3.72 -0.79 -5.93
N VAL A 208 3.18 0.21 -5.25
CA VAL A 208 2.61 0.08 -3.91
C VAL A 208 1.25 0.73 -3.87
N LYS A 209 0.30 0.14 -3.15
CA LYS A 209 -1.03 0.71 -2.95
C LYS A 209 -0.91 1.81 -1.88
N ALA A 210 -0.55 3.03 -2.27
CA ALA A 210 -0.25 4.13 -1.36
C ALA A 210 -1.46 5.01 -1.04
N GLU A 211 -2.32 5.25 -2.01
CA GLU A 211 -3.49 6.11 -1.81
C GLU A 211 -4.68 5.28 -1.33
N GLY A 212 -5.30 5.75 -0.27
CA GLY A 212 -6.50 5.15 0.30
C GLY A 212 -6.30 3.99 1.26
N LEU A 213 -5.10 3.43 1.46
CA LEU A 213 -4.92 2.39 2.48
C LEU A 213 -5.17 2.93 3.89
N VAL A 214 -5.93 2.17 4.67
CA VAL A 214 -6.20 2.46 6.09
C VAL A 214 -4.95 2.22 6.93
N TYR A 215 -4.18 1.16 6.63
CA TYR A 215 -2.98 0.75 7.36
C TYR A 215 -1.71 0.78 6.47
N PRO A 216 -1.31 1.95 5.95
CA PRO A 216 -0.21 2.07 5.00
C PRO A 216 1.17 1.74 5.58
N LEU A 217 1.30 1.62 6.91
CA LEU A 217 2.56 1.33 7.60
C LEU A 217 2.75 -0.17 7.90
N PHE A 218 1.75 -1.01 7.64
CA PHE A 218 1.90 -2.45 7.80
C PHE A 218 2.86 -3.02 6.75
N ARG A 219 3.81 -3.88 7.17
CA ARG A 219 4.76 -4.61 6.33
C ARG A 219 5.03 -5.97 6.94
N ARG A 220 4.90 -7.06 6.19
CA ARG A 220 5.15 -8.42 6.66
C ARG A 220 6.57 -8.59 7.18
N GLU A 221 7.56 -8.12 6.44
CA GLU A 221 8.98 -8.26 6.76
C GLU A 221 9.35 -7.58 8.09
N ARG A 222 8.58 -6.58 8.47
CA ARG A 222 8.81 -5.77 9.66
C ARG A 222 7.99 -6.20 10.86
N HIS A 223 6.75 -6.62 10.61
CA HIS A 223 5.77 -6.85 11.67
C HIS A 223 5.50 -8.33 11.94
N PHE A 224 5.93 -9.23 11.05
CA PHE A 224 5.81 -10.66 11.32
C PHE A 224 6.90 -11.13 12.28
N LEU A 225 6.48 -11.97 13.23
CA LEU A 225 7.34 -12.62 14.21
C LEU A 225 7.10 -14.14 14.13
N LYS A 226 8.15 -14.92 13.90
CA LYS A 226 8.01 -16.37 13.87
C LYS A 226 7.85 -16.95 15.29
N PRO A 227 7.12 -18.05 15.49
CA PRO A 227 6.93 -18.66 16.81
C PRO A 227 8.22 -18.97 17.55
N LYS A 228 9.26 -19.40 16.83
CA LYS A 228 10.58 -19.66 17.40
C LYS A 228 11.25 -18.39 17.92
N GLU A 229 11.14 -17.30 17.18
CA GLU A 229 11.68 -15.99 17.57
C GLU A 229 10.91 -15.41 18.76
N PHE A 230 9.59 -15.58 18.78
CA PHE A 230 8.75 -15.20 19.92
C PHE A 230 9.21 -15.92 21.20
N SER A 231 9.37 -17.26 21.13
CA SER A 231 9.82 -18.06 22.28
C SER A 231 11.22 -17.68 22.75
N GLN A 232 12.13 -17.32 21.85
CA GLN A 232 13.49 -16.88 22.16
C GLN A 232 13.53 -15.47 22.75
N ARG A 233 12.71 -14.56 22.23
CA ARG A 233 12.74 -13.12 22.58
C ARG A 233 11.97 -12.83 23.85
N TYR A 234 10.80 -13.43 24.02
CA TYR A 234 9.87 -13.10 25.10
C TYR A 234 9.64 -14.29 26.04
N GLY A 235 9.36 -15.48 25.51
CA GLY A 235 8.80 -16.58 26.28
C GLY A 235 7.40 -16.26 26.82
N VAL A 236 6.67 -17.31 27.19
CA VAL A 236 5.27 -17.16 27.65
C VAL A 236 5.14 -16.49 29.03
N HIS A 237 6.18 -16.53 29.85
CA HIS A 237 6.16 -15.96 31.21
C HIS A 237 6.25 -14.44 31.29
N ARG A 238 6.41 -13.76 30.12
CA ARG A 238 6.52 -12.30 30.05
C ARG A 238 5.24 -11.62 29.59
N ILE A 239 4.13 -12.36 29.45
CA ILE A 239 2.83 -11.77 29.12
C ILE A 239 2.24 -11.17 30.40
N ARG A 240 2.05 -9.85 30.41
CA ARG A 240 1.43 -9.12 31.53
C ARG A 240 -0.07 -8.98 31.39
N HIS A 241 -0.52 -8.73 30.14
CA HIS A 241 -1.93 -8.60 29.83
C HIS A 241 -2.26 -9.34 28.56
N LEU A 242 -3.44 -9.91 28.50
CA LEU A 242 -4.04 -10.41 27.27
C LEU A 242 -5.28 -9.55 26.97
N ILE A 243 -5.24 -8.82 25.86
CA ILE A 243 -6.34 -7.97 25.43
C ILE A 243 -6.95 -8.58 24.17
N ILE A 244 -8.19 -9.02 24.22
CA ILE A 244 -8.88 -9.70 23.13
C ILE A 244 -9.92 -8.72 22.56
N GLY A 245 -9.59 -8.02 21.49
CA GLY A 245 -10.55 -7.19 20.79
C GLY A 245 -11.60 -8.04 20.10
N GLY A 246 -12.85 -7.64 20.19
CA GLY A 246 -13.95 -8.35 19.57
C GLY A 246 -14.78 -7.45 18.66
N ASP A 247 -15.03 -7.94 17.45
CA ASP A 247 -16.01 -7.40 16.54
C ASP A 247 -16.95 -8.51 16.09
N GLY A 248 -18.22 -8.21 15.96
CA GLY A 248 -19.22 -9.17 15.53
C GLY A 248 -20.60 -8.57 15.57
N ALA A 249 -21.40 -8.88 14.58
CA ALA A 249 -22.78 -8.46 14.52
C ALA A 249 -23.72 -9.65 14.57
N THR A 250 -25.01 -9.38 14.43
CA THR A 250 -26.05 -10.39 14.42
C THR A 250 -25.99 -11.24 13.15
N THR A 251 -26.30 -12.50 13.22
CA THR A 251 -26.54 -13.60 12.26
C THR A 251 -25.90 -13.56 10.86
N ASN A 252 -25.64 -12.43 10.24
CA ASN A 252 -25.16 -12.35 8.85
C ASN A 252 -23.74 -11.81 8.69
N ASP A 253 -23.15 -11.26 9.74
CA ASP A 253 -21.81 -10.66 9.70
C ASP A 253 -20.79 -11.58 10.37
N SER A 254 -19.52 -11.37 10.05
CA SER A 254 -18.42 -12.15 10.61
C SER A 254 -18.24 -11.85 12.10
N THR A 255 -17.68 -12.81 12.82
CA THR A 255 -17.26 -12.63 14.23
C THR A 255 -15.76 -12.81 14.35
N ALA A 256 -15.07 -11.80 14.82
CA ALA A 256 -13.62 -11.80 15.02
C ALA A 256 -13.26 -11.56 16.50
N LEU A 257 -12.35 -12.39 17.05
CA LEU A 257 -11.71 -12.17 18.33
C LEU A 257 -10.20 -12.14 18.11
N VAL A 258 -9.58 -10.98 18.29
CA VAL A 258 -8.16 -10.75 17.99
C VAL A 258 -7.39 -10.51 19.27
N PRO A 259 -6.58 -11.48 19.75
CA PRO A 259 -5.83 -11.38 20.99
C PRO A 259 -4.48 -10.66 20.79
N LEU A 260 -4.21 -9.73 21.67
CA LEU A 260 -2.92 -9.06 21.84
C LEU A 260 -2.30 -9.46 23.20
N ALA A 261 -1.18 -10.15 23.16
CA ALA A 261 -0.33 -10.32 24.32
C ALA A 261 0.50 -9.05 24.53
N ILE A 262 0.32 -8.38 25.66
CA ILE A 262 1.15 -7.25 26.06
C ILE A 262 2.31 -7.78 26.90
N MET A 263 3.51 -7.61 26.38
CA MET A 263 4.73 -8.12 27.01
C MET A 263 5.20 -7.19 28.13
N ASP A 264 6.08 -7.66 28.98
CA ASP A 264 6.66 -6.90 30.09
C ASP A 264 7.43 -5.64 29.67
N ASN A 265 7.89 -5.58 28.43
CA ASN A 265 8.58 -4.43 27.83
C ASN A 265 7.65 -3.49 27.04
N GLY A 266 6.34 -3.69 27.13
CA GLY A 266 5.34 -2.87 26.41
C GLY A 266 5.10 -3.25 24.97
N GLN A 267 5.80 -4.23 24.41
CA GLN A 267 5.54 -4.73 23.07
C GLN A 267 4.20 -5.45 23.02
N ALA A 268 3.37 -5.13 22.06
CA ALA A 268 2.17 -5.89 21.75
C ALA A 268 2.48 -6.99 20.72
N VAL A 269 1.97 -8.19 20.94
CA VAL A 269 2.12 -9.31 19.99
C VAL A 269 0.75 -9.92 19.74
N ARG A 270 0.29 -9.85 18.50
CA ARG A 270 -0.95 -10.51 18.08
C ARG A 270 -0.70 -12.03 18.02
N LEU A 271 -1.47 -12.79 18.82
CA LEU A 271 -1.47 -14.23 18.86
C LEU A 271 -2.46 -14.79 17.83
N GLU A 272 -2.71 -16.13 17.83
CA GLU A 272 -3.74 -16.71 16.98
C GLU A 272 -5.12 -16.15 17.32
N MET A 273 -5.90 -15.82 16.30
CA MET A 273 -7.23 -15.25 16.45
C MET A 273 -8.33 -16.27 16.20
N PHE A 274 -9.55 -15.97 16.67
CA PHE A 274 -10.78 -16.64 16.28
C PHE A 274 -11.45 -15.81 15.18
N TYR A 275 -11.87 -16.49 14.11
CA TYR A 275 -12.64 -15.85 13.05
C TYR A 275 -13.72 -16.77 12.52
N HIS A 276 -14.94 -16.26 12.46
CA HIS A 276 -16.09 -16.92 11.85
C HIS A 276 -16.64 -16.05 10.72
N ASN A 277 -16.62 -16.57 9.50
CA ASN A 277 -17.26 -15.97 8.33
C ASN A 277 -18.50 -16.79 7.95
N PRO A 278 -19.73 -16.26 8.07
CA PRO A 278 -20.97 -17.00 7.75
C PRO A 278 -21.02 -17.48 6.31
N LYS A 279 -20.41 -16.76 5.36
CA LYS A 279 -20.39 -17.15 3.95
C LYS A 279 -19.56 -18.42 3.69
N GLU A 280 -18.56 -18.67 4.52
CA GLU A 280 -17.65 -19.82 4.37
C GLU A 280 -18.00 -20.98 5.29
N ASN A 281 -18.48 -20.67 6.50
CA ASN A 281 -18.65 -21.63 7.60
C ASN A 281 -20.12 -21.92 7.92
N GLY A 282 -21.08 -21.28 7.20
CA GLY A 282 -22.50 -21.33 7.50
C GLY A 282 -22.91 -20.32 8.58
N GLN A 283 -24.19 -19.98 8.62
CA GLN A 283 -24.75 -19.06 9.62
C GLN A 283 -24.80 -19.73 11.00
N LEU A 284 -24.22 -19.10 11.99
CA LEU A 284 -24.27 -19.51 13.39
C LEU A 284 -24.71 -18.33 14.26
N SER A 285 -25.58 -18.55 15.22
CA SER A 285 -25.92 -17.56 16.24
C SER A 285 -24.76 -17.40 17.24
N ASN A 286 -24.74 -16.29 17.98
CA ASN A 286 -23.73 -16.07 19.02
C ASN A 286 -23.71 -17.23 20.04
N GLU A 287 -24.85 -17.79 20.42
CA GLU A 287 -24.94 -18.95 21.30
C GLU A 287 -24.32 -20.21 20.68
N GLN A 288 -24.52 -20.43 19.37
CA GLN A 288 -23.91 -21.55 18.64
C GLN A 288 -22.40 -21.40 18.47
N LEU A 289 -21.87 -20.17 18.49
CA LEU A 289 -20.45 -19.90 18.46
C LEU A 289 -19.73 -20.15 19.79
N VAL A 290 -20.44 -20.05 20.92
CA VAL A 290 -19.85 -20.19 22.27
C VAL A 290 -18.99 -21.45 22.46
N PRO A 291 -19.39 -22.65 22.05
CA PRO A 291 -18.55 -23.84 22.20
C PRO A 291 -17.19 -23.72 21.49
N TYR A 292 -17.19 -23.17 20.28
CA TYR A 292 -15.98 -22.96 19.49
C TYR A 292 -15.08 -21.87 20.10
N ILE A 293 -15.68 -20.77 20.57
CA ILE A 293 -14.96 -19.70 21.26
C ILE A 293 -14.34 -20.22 22.56
N LYS A 294 -15.06 -21.02 23.34
CA LYS A 294 -14.51 -21.65 24.54
C LYS A 294 -13.31 -22.55 24.23
N THR A 295 -13.41 -23.40 23.23
CA THR A 295 -12.31 -24.25 22.78
C THR A 295 -11.09 -23.42 22.38
N TYR A 296 -11.31 -22.39 21.58
CA TYR A 296 -10.26 -21.46 21.16
C TYR A 296 -9.57 -20.80 22.37
N LEU A 297 -10.34 -20.23 23.30
CA LEU A 297 -9.81 -19.55 24.48
C LEU A 297 -9.04 -20.50 25.39
N GLN A 298 -9.53 -21.73 25.60
CA GLN A 298 -8.83 -22.74 26.38
C GLN A 298 -7.50 -23.16 25.73
N GLU A 299 -7.45 -23.28 24.41
CA GLU A 299 -6.21 -23.55 23.70
C GLU A 299 -5.23 -22.38 23.81
N LEU A 300 -5.71 -21.14 23.67
CA LEU A 300 -4.90 -19.94 23.84
C LEU A 300 -4.30 -19.86 25.27
N GLU A 301 -5.12 -20.08 26.31
CA GLU A 301 -4.67 -20.13 27.70
C GLU A 301 -3.61 -21.20 27.93
N ARG A 302 -3.87 -22.42 27.44
CA ARG A 302 -2.94 -23.55 27.59
C ARG A 302 -1.63 -23.29 26.86
N LYS A 303 -1.68 -22.81 25.62
CA LYS A 303 -0.51 -22.60 24.76
C LYS A 303 0.41 -21.51 25.29
N TYR A 304 -0.18 -20.42 25.77
CA TYR A 304 0.55 -19.25 26.25
C TYR A 304 0.60 -19.15 27.78
N ARG A 305 0.11 -20.16 28.50
CA ARG A 305 0.10 -20.23 29.97
C ARG A 305 -0.42 -18.95 30.64
N ILE A 306 -1.50 -18.37 30.07
CA ILE A 306 -2.01 -17.04 30.45
C ILE A 306 -2.32 -16.96 31.94
N LEU A 307 -3.02 -17.97 32.48
CA LEU A 307 -3.36 -18.01 33.92
C LEU A 307 -2.13 -18.23 34.81
N GLU A 308 -1.17 -19.05 34.36
CA GLU A 308 0.08 -19.32 35.12
C GLU A 308 0.98 -18.06 35.13
N SER A 309 0.95 -17.21 34.12
CA SER A 309 1.72 -15.96 34.08
C SER A 309 1.16 -14.88 35.01
N GLY A 310 -0.08 -15.04 35.50
CA GLY A 310 -0.80 -14.03 36.26
C GLY A 310 -1.29 -12.86 35.39
N ALA A 311 -1.38 -13.06 34.10
CA ALA A 311 -1.81 -12.01 33.16
C ALA A 311 -3.29 -11.64 33.38
N ASN A 312 -3.56 -10.34 33.39
CA ASN A 312 -4.94 -9.86 33.37
C ASN A 312 -5.51 -10.02 31.96
N VAL A 313 -6.76 -10.47 31.85
CA VAL A 313 -7.45 -10.68 30.57
C VAL A 313 -8.59 -9.68 30.42
N TYR A 314 -8.58 -8.93 29.31
CA TYR A 314 -9.61 -7.97 28.96
C TYR A 314 -10.19 -8.29 27.57
N MET A 315 -11.50 -8.18 27.43
CA MET A 315 -12.19 -8.41 26.16
C MET A 315 -13.02 -7.17 25.75
N PRO A 316 -12.40 -6.12 25.21
CA PRO A 316 -13.11 -4.98 24.66
C PRO A 316 -13.82 -5.39 23.36
N ILE A 317 -15.16 -5.38 23.38
CA ILE A 317 -16.01 -5.74 22.23
C ILE A 317 -16.79 -4.52 21.78
N ASP A 318 -16.97 -4.37 20.47
CA ASP A 318 -17.79 -3.28 19.91
C ASP A 318 -19.13 -3.16 20.64
N CYS A 319 -19.46 -1.95 21.08
CA CYS A 319 -20.75 -1.69 21.72
C CYS A 319 -21.96 -1.98 20.82
N ALA A 320 -21.80 -2.00 19.51
CA ALA A 320 -22.85 -2.40 18.56
C ALA A 320 -23.14 -3.91 18.65
N ALA A 321 -22.17 -4.74 19.06
CA ALA A 321 -22.31 -6.19 19.23
C ALA A 321 -22.89 -6.56 20.63
N ALA A 322 -23.96 -5.91 21.04
CA ALA A 322 -24.54 -6.09 22.39
C ALA A 322 -24.91 -7.54 22.72
N ASP A 323 -25.45 -8.27 21.76
CA ASP A 323 -25.80 -9.70 21.90
C ASP A 323 -24.56 -10.57 22.14
N LEU A 324 -23.45 -10.32 21.42
CA LEU A 324 -22.19 -11.02 21.61
C LEU A 324 -21.62 -10.73 22.99
N ILE A 325 -21.63 -9.48 23.43
CA ILE A 325 -21.18 -9.08 24.78
C ILE A 325 -21.96 -9.84 25.86
N ILE A 326 -23.30 -9.83 25.76
CA ILE A 326 -24.17 -10.52 26.72
C ILE A 326 -23.87 -12.01 26.71
N THR A 327 -23.87 -12.63 25.52
CA THR A 327 -23.63 -14.06 25.35
C THR A 327 -22.27 -14.48 25.95
N LEU A 328 -21.19 -13.74 25.66
CA LEU A 328 -19.87 -14.06 26.20
C LEU A 328 -19.80 -13.80 27.71
N SER A 329 -20.38 -12.71 28.23
CA SER A 329 -20.40 -12.41 29.65
C SER A 329 -21.08 -13.49 30.50
N PHE A 330 -22.14 -14.12 29.98
CA PHE A 330 -22.83 -15.22 30.65
C PHE A 330 -22.14 -16.58 30.52
N ASN A 331 -21.36 -16.77 29.47
CA ASN A 331 -20.82 -18.07 29.13
C ASN A 331 -19.34 -18.24 29.44
N LEU A 332 -18.58 -17.16 29.62
CA LEU A 332 -17.16 -17.19 29.95
C LEU A 332 -16.92 -16.97 31.44
N PRO A 333 -15.81 -17.49 32.00
CA PRO A 333 -15.37 -17.14 33.35
C PRO A 333 -15.19 -15.63 33.54
N ALA A 334 -15.51 -15.13 34.75
CA ALA A 334 -15.51 -13.69 35.02
C ALA A 334 -14.13 -13.01 34.84
N TYR A 335 -13.02 -13.76 34.93
CA TYR A 335 -11.67 -13.23 34.76
C TYR A 335 -11.38 -12.77 33.31
N TYR A 336 -12.21 -13.14 32.31
CA TYR A 336 -12.09 -12.61 30.95
C TYR A 336 -12.50 -11.14 30.83
N ASN A 337 -13.08 -10.54 31.82
CA ASN A 337 -13.45 -9.13 31.87
C ASN A 337 -14.01 -8.59 30.53
N VAL A 338 -15.14 -9.18 30.12
CA VAL A 338 -15.85 -8.76 28.88
C VAL A 338 -16.42 -7.37 29.07
N CYS A 339 -15.99 -6.41 28.25
CA CYS A 339 -16.39 -5.01 28.38
C CYS A 339 -16.77 -4.39 27.03
N LYS A 340 -17.58 -3.33 27.09
CA LYS A 340 -17.98 -2.57 25.90
C LYS A 340 -16.84 -1.66 25.46
N PHE A 341 -16.56 -1.68 24.17
CA PHE A 341 -15.70 -0.70 23.53
C PHE A 341 -16.57 0.28 22.71
N SER A 342 -16.46 1.58 23.01
CA SER A 342 -17.22 2.59 22.26
C SER A 342 -16.42 2.98 21.01
N LYS A 343 -17.05 2.88 19.83
CA LYS A 343 -16.54 3.46 18.59
C LYS A 343 -16.41 4.97 18.74
N LYS A 344 -15.21 5.46 19.04
CA LYS A 344 -14.86 6.87 18.90
C LYS A 344 -14.54 7.15 17.44
N ASP A 345 -14.10 8.36 17.13
CA ASP A 345 -13.69 8.75 15.80
C ASP A 345 -12.78 7.68 15.15
N ILE A 346 -13.23 7.14 14.01
CA ILE A 346 -12.52 6.07 13.29
C ILE A 346 -11.11 6.53 12.91
N LEU A 347 -10.94 7.78 12.50
CA LEU A 347 -9.63 8.34 12.13
C LEU A 347 -8.67 8.28 13.32
N GLN A 348 -9.09 8.82 14.47
CA GLN A 348 -8.27 8.86 15.67
C GLN A 348 -7.87 7.45 16.14
N THR A 349 -8.80 6.51 16.13
CA THR A 349 -8.53 5.12 16.56
C THR A 349 -7.67 4.35 15.55
N THR A 350 -7.77 4.65 14.27
CA THR A 350 -6.90 4.11 13.21
C THR A 350 -5.48 4.67 13.31
N ASP A 351 -5.34 5.96 13.65
CA ASP A 351 -4.03 6.58 13.86
C ASP A 351 -3.25 5.92 15.02
N VAL A 352 -3.93 5.45 16.07
CA VAL A 352 -3.29 4.66 17.14
C VAL A 352 -2.65 3.40 16.56
N VAL A 353 -3.36 2.67 15.70
CA VAL A 353 -2.82 1.46 15.04
C VAL A 353 -1.64 1.81 14.13
N ASN A 354 -1.78 2.83 13.28
CA ASN A 354 -0.72 3.26 12.39
C ASN A 354 0.53 3.73 13.15
N ASN A 355 0.36 4.45 14.26
CA ASN A 355 1.45 4.84 15.13
C ASN A 355 2.15 3.63 15.76
N ALA A 356 1.39 2.62 16.23
CA ALA A 356 1.95 1.39 16.77
C ALA A 356 2.75 0.60 15.71
N LEU A 357 2.21 0.49 14.49
CA LEU A 357 2.91 -0.12 13.36
C LEU A 357 4.17 0.69 12.99
N GLY A 358 4.07 2.00 12.85
CA GLY A 358 5.20 2.88 12.50
C GLY A 358 6.38 2.78 13.46
N ARG A 359 6.12 2.58 14.75
CA ARG A 359 7.12 2.44 15.82
C ARG A 359 7.58 1.00 16.05
N ASN A 360 7.07 0.01 15.33
CA ASN A 360 7.24 -1.42 15.63
C ASN A 360 6.79 -1.81 17.05
N ALA A 361 5.82 -1.11 17.62
CA ALA A 361 5.28 -1.41 18.93
C ALA A 361 4.31 -2.60 18.91
N VAL A 362 3.92 -3.08 17.74
CA VAL A 362 3.09 -4.26 17.54
C VAL A 362 3.70 -5.21 16.52
N CYS A 363 3.67 -6.52 16.84
CA CYS A 363 4.05 -7.60 15.92
C CYS A 363 2.88 -8.58 15.75
N ILE A 364 2.88 -9.32 14.66
CA ILE A 364 1.92 -10.37 14.34
C ILE A 364 2.66 -11.71 14.35
N LEU A 365 2.21 -12.64 15.18
CA LEU A 365 2.78 -13.98 15.24
C LEU A 365 2.33 -14.76 13.99
N ASP A 366 3.30 -15.14 13.17
CA ASP A 366 3.08 -15.78 11.88
C ASP A 366 3.41 -17.28 11.95
N PHE A 367 2.39 -18.11 11.82
CA PHE A 367 2.49 -19.58 11.76
C PHE A 367 2.52 -20.13 10.32
N GLY A 368 2.48 -19.27 9.31
CA GLY A 368 2.32 -19.68 7.90
C GLY A 368 0.93 -20.19 7.58
N GLY A 369 -0.06 -19.86 8.39
CA GLY A 369 -1.46 -20.24 8.28
C GLY A 369 -2.24 -19.98 9.57
N TYR A 370 -3.49 -20.37 9.58
CA TYR A 370 -4.38 -20.21 10.75
C TYR A 370 -5.21 -21.46 11.02
N TYR A 371 -5.70 -21.61 12.25
CA TYR A 371 -6.60 -22.70 12.62
C TYR A 371 -8.05 -22.25 12.51
N ASN A 372 -8.84 -22.95 11.68
CA ASN A 372 -10.26 -22.72 11.56
C ASN A 372 -11.00 -23.56 12.64
N TYR A 373 -11.41 -22.90 13.72
CA TYR A 373 -12.05 -23.54 14.86
C TYR A 373 -13.44 -24.12 14.53
N ILE A 374 -14.13 -23.58 13.53
CA ILE A 374 -15.44 -24.10 13.11
C ILE A 374 -15.28 -25.42 12.34
N LYS A 375 -14.31 -25.48 11.45
CA LYS A 375 -14.02 -26.67 10.63
C LYS A 375 -13.05 -27.64 11.29
N GLY A 376 -12.38 -27.26 12.38
CA GLY A 376 -11.47 -28.10 13.15
C GLY A 376 -10.18 -28.48 12.43
N HIS A 377 -9.65 -27.64 11.53
CA HIS A 377 -8.41 -27.92 10.83
C HIS A 377 -7.56 -26.66 10.57
N PHE A 378 -6.26 -26.89 10.35
CA PHE A 378 -5.34 -25.82 9.97
C PHE A 378 -5.45 -25.50 8.47
N VAL A 379 -5.45 -24.20 8.15
CA VAL A 379 -5.50 -23.66 6.79
C VAL A 379 -4.18 -22.97 6.49
N GLN A 380 -3.52 -23.41 5.42
CA GLN A 380 -2.22 -22.85 4.99
C GLN A 380 -2.47 -21.64 4.07
N ALA A 381 -2.92 -20.54 4.65
CA ALA A 381 -3.17 -19.27 3.99
C ALA A 381 -3.02 -18.13 5.01
N ASP A 382 -2.94 -16.90 4.54
CA ASP A 382 -3.01 -15.73 5.41
C ASP A 382 -4.33 -15.70 6.18
N ASP A 383 -4.26 -15.31 7.45
CA ASP A 383 -5.48 -15.07 8.21
C ASP A 383 -6.15 -13.74 7.78
N GLN A 384 -7.42 -13.60 8.11
CA GLN A 384 -8.22 -12.46 7.65
C GLN A 384 -7.67 -11.10 8.13
N LEU A 385 -7.06 -11.01 9.33
CA LEU A 385 -6.45 -9.77 9.80
C LEU A 385 -5.34 -9.30 8.86
N VAL A 386 -4.48 -10.21 8.40
CA VAL A 386 -3.40 -9.85 7.47
C VAL A 386 -3.98 -9.35 6.15
N VAL A 387 -5.02 -10.03 5.66
CA VAL A 387 -5.75 -9.61 4.45
C VAL A 387 -6.35 -8.21 4.62
N ASP A 388 -7.01 -7.95 5.75
CA ASP A 388 -7.60 -6.65 6.08
C ASP A 388 -6.53 -5.55 6.13
N LEU A 389 -5.43 -5.77 6.87
CA LEU A 389 -4.35 -4.79 7.01
C LEU A 389 -3.69 -4.43 5.66
N GLU A 390 -3.68 -5.35 4.70
CA GLU A 390 -3.09 -5.13 3.37
C GLU A 390 -4.07 -4.56 2.35
N SER A 391 -5.38 -4.74 2.56
CA SER A 391 -6.40 -4.44 1.54
C SER A 391 -7.37 -3.32 1.89
N MET A 392 -7.58 -3.00 3.18
CA MET A 392 -8.53 -1.96 3.58
C MET A 392 -8.18 -0.60 3.01
N ILE A 393 -9.17 0.06 2.44
CA ILE A 393 -9.07 1.39 1.86
C ILE A 393 -10.13 2.31 2.47
N TRP A 394 -9.83 3.62 2.49
CA TRP A 394 -10.81 4.64 2.79
C TRP A 394 -11.79 4.78 1.62
N ASP A 395 -13.03 5.10 1.91
CA ASP A 395 -14.01 5.47 0.87
C ASP A 395 -13.56 6.75 0.16
N GLU A 396 -13.57 6.72 -1.18
CA GLU A 396 -13.09 7.86 -1.99
C GLU A 396 -13.95 9.12 -1.83
N SER A 397 -15.25 8.94 -1.54
CA SER A 397 -16.20 10.03 -1.36
C SER A 397 -16.24 10.56 0.06
N ASN A 398 -15.88 9.74 1.05
CA ASN A 398 -15.87 10.08 2.46
C ASN A 398 -14.67 9.43 3.20
N PRO A 399 -13.50 10.10 3.25
CA PRO A 399 -12.29 9.54 3.87
C PRO A 399 -12.37 9.38 5.40
N ARG A 400 -13.56 9.46 6.00
CA ARG A 400 -13.82 9.17 7.42
C ARG A 400 -14.49 7.83 7.64
N VAL A 401 -14.76 7.08 6.59
CA VAL A 401 -15.31 5.72 6.64
C VAL A 401 -14.48 4.81 5.75
N TYR A 402 -14.55 3.51 6.00
CA TYR A 402 -13.91 2.51 5.15
C TYR A 402 -14.77 2.26 3.90
N ASP A 403 -14.13 1.80 2.84
CA ASP A 403 -14.84 1.26 1.68
C ASP A 403 -15.51 -0.07 2.06
N ASP A 404 -16.85 -0.12 1.99
CA ASP A 404 -17.66 -1.28 2.38
C ASP A 404 -17.46 -2.52 1.48
N SER A 405 -16.74 -2.39 0.37
CA SER A 405 -16.43 -3.53 -0.51
C SER A 405 -15.34 -4.45 0.05
N VAL A 406 -14.62 -4.02 1.08
CA VAL A 406 -13.52 -4.78 1.71
C VAL A 406 -13.92 -5.16 3.14
N PRO A 407 -13.81 -6.46 3.52
CA PRO A 407 -14.02 -6.88 4.91
C PRO A 407 -13.10 -6.12 5.87
N ASN A 408 -13.58 -5.85 7.08
CA ASN A 408 -12.85 -5.06 8.09
C ASN A 408 -12.99 -5.59 9.52
N ASP A 409 -13.75 -6.67 9.74
CA ASP A 409 -14.10 -7.19 11.07
C ASP A 409 -12.85 -7.51 11.92
N CYS A 410 -11.83 -8.14 11.30
CA CYS A 410 -10.60 -8.50 12.02
C CYS A 410 -9.73 -7.28 12.31
N ALA A 411 -9.65 -6.33 11.37
CA ALA A 411 -8.91 -5.09 11.57
C ALA A 411 -9.60 -4.21 12.62
N ASP A 412 -10.93 -4.19 12.69
CA ASP A 412 -11.68 -3.47 13.70
C ASP A 412 -11.48 -4.09 15.09
N ALA A 413 -11.58 -5.42 15.21
CA ALA A 413 -11.25 -6.12 16.46
C ALA A 413 -9.80 -5.85 16.92
N PHE A 414 -8.84 -5.86 15.99
CA PHE A 414 -7.44 -5.51 16.28
C PHE A 414 -7.30 -4.05 16.74
N ARG A 415 -8.00 -3.13 16.09
CA ARG A 415 -8.05 -1.71 16.44
C ARG A 415 -8.63 -1.50 17.84
N TYR A 416 -9.70 -2.22 18.22
CA TYR A 416 -10.27 -2.14 19.56
C TYR A 416 -9.29 -2.61 20.63
N ALA A 417 -8.59 -3.72 20.40
CA ALA A 417 -7.58 -4.24 21.33
C ALA A 417 -6.43 -3.26 21.54
N LEU A 418 -5.87 -2.69 20.47
CA LEU A 418 -4.78 -1.72 20.56
C LEU A 418 -5.23 -0.41 21.22
N ASN A 419 -6.41 0.10 20.85
CA ASN A 419 -6.94 1.30 21.47
C ASN A 419 -7.25 1.10 22.95
N TYR A 420 -7.78 -0.07 23.34
CA TYR A 420 -7.99 -0.39 24.75
C TYR A 420 -6.66 -0.35 25.52
N TYR A 421 -5.60 -0.88 24.95
CA TYR A 421 -4.26 -0.85 25.55
C TYR A 421 -3.75 0.58 25.74
N TYR A 422 -3.81 1.40 24.69
CA TYR A 422 -3.24 2.75 24.73
C TYR A 422 -4.12 3.79 25.45
N LEU A 423 -5.43 3.57 25.53
CA LEU A 423 -6.37 4.53 26.18
C LEU A 423 -6.64 4.24 27.65
N ASN A 424 -6.20 3.10 28.20
CA ASN A 424 -6.39 2.72 29.60
C ASN A 424 -5.06 2.39 30.32
N PRO A 425 -4.06 3.28 30.26
CA PRO A 425 -2.76 3.02 30.85
C PRO A 425 -2.80 2.91 32.36
N GLU A 426 -3.66 3.71 33.02
CA GLU A 426 -3.79 3.73 34.49
C GLU A 426 -4.23 2.38 35.05
N ASN A 427 -4.96 1.59 34.25
CA ASN A 427 -5.41 0.26 34.61
C ASN A 427 -4.40 -0.85 34.26
N LEU A 428 -3.40 -0.53 33.42
CA LEU A 428 -2.50 -1.51 32.82
C LEU A 428 -1.04 -1.37 33.29
N TRP A 429 -0.61 -0.18 33.77
CA TRP A 429 0.77 0.06 34.18
C TRP A 429 0.90 0.78 35.51
N GLU A 430 1.58 0.17 36.46
CA GLU A 430 1.99 0.82 37.73
C GLU A 430 3.41 1.42 37.71
N THR A 431 4.08 1.53 36.52
CA THR A 431 5.48 1.94 36.43
C THR A 431 5.69 3.30 35.75
N PRO A 432 6.65 4.13 36.24
CA PRO A 432 6.90 5.51 35.79
C PRO A 432 7.33 5.66 34.31
N GLU A 433 7.83 4.60 33.66
CA GLU A 433 8.30 4.64 32.26
C GLU A 433 7.17 4.74 31.23
N ALA A 434 5.96 4.34 31.59
CA ALA A 434 4.78 4.51 30.72
C ALA A 434 4.25 5.94 30.69
N SER A 435 4.54 6.76 31.71
CA SER A 435 4.08 8.15 31.80
C SER A 435 4.74 9.08 30.76
N GLY A 436 5.93 8.78 30.29
CA GLY A 436 6.61 9.53 29.22
C GLY A 436 5.90 9.49 27.87
N PHE A 437 5.09 8.47 27.63
CA PHE A 437 4.31 8.33 26.38
C PHE A 437 3.05 9.19 26.34
N TYR A 438 2.50 9.54 27.52
CA TYR A 438 1.23 10.26 27.63
C TYR A 438 1.38 11.79 27.68
N HIS A 439 2.51 12.30 28.20
CA HIS A 439 2.75 13.75 28.21
C HIS A 439 2.91 14.35 26.81
N ALA A 440 3.39 13.57 25.83
CA ALA A 440 3.54 14.03 24.47
C ALA A 440 2.21 14.13 23.69
N GLN A 441 1.14 13.45 24.13
CA GLN A 441 -0.18 13.54 23.46
C GLN A 441 -1.10 14.61 24.09
N ASN A 442 -0.94 14.91 25.38
CA ASN A 442 -1.75 15.93 26.03
C ASN A 442 -1.28 17.37 25.76
N GLU A 443 -0.03 17.59 25.33
CA GLU A 443 0.45 18.91 24.90
C GLU A 443 -0.03 19.32 23.51
N VAL A 444 -0.62 18.41 22.74
CA VAL A 444 -1.18 18.72 21.40
C VAL A 444 -2.69 18.98 21.44
N ILE A 445 -3.35 18.85 22.61
CA ILE A 445 -4.82 18.99 22.77
C ILE A 445 -5.21 20.16 23.72
N SER A 446 -4.25 20.96 24.17
CA SER A 446 -4.56 22.21 24.93
C SER A 446 -4.44 23.45 24.06
#